data_b0c509a441c65dea9d6fa91416f9b1f1
#
_entry.id   b0c509a441c65dea9d6fa91416f9b1f1
#
_cell.length_a   1.000
_cell.length_b   1.000
_cell.length_c   1.000
_cell.angle_alpha   90.00
_cell.angle_beta   90.00
_cell.angle_gamma   90.00
#
_symmetry.space_group_name_H-M   'P 1'
#
loop_
_entity.id
_entity.type
_entity.pdbx_description
1 polymer ?
#
loop_
_entity_poly.entity_id
_entity_poly.type
_entity_poly.pdbx_seq_one_letter_code
_entity_poly.pdbx_strand_id
1 'polypeptide(L)'
;VLIPSTTVFERLKHRVKNVFIRRFFPSQRLSPSAFYDVALRNIRHESFDGVVFEGGPSSGITAFDDSFPGKMWYHLHYTPTFDKPFSSSASRVFAVSDFVGKAWCMNCTSQQKVITVHNGIDMSRFSRHVDAAERRRIRSSLGFTDDDFIVIFCGRIMREKGVLELLQAISEIDDQHVKLMIVGSADFGPSNRTPYVNAVVERVSHLGNRVAYIGYVPNDQLYRYLKSADIQVVPSMWEDAAPLVPVEAMAAGLPLIVTRSGGIEEYTSPECAVIVERDGQIVESLSRAIVSLQRNPDRCNKMSQAGLARAQLYGMRSMYQQFVAACK
;
A
#
# COMPACT_ATOMS: atom_id res chain seq x y z
N VAL A 1 12.80 17.05 3.10
CA VAL A 1 11.42 17.55 2.92
C VAL A 1 11.10 18.45 4.10
N LEU A 2 11.16 19.77 3.89
CA LEU A 2 10.67 20.74 4.89
C LEU A 2 9.15 20.80 4.72
N ILE A 3 8.40 20.18 5.61
CA ILE A 3 6.95 20.38 5.72
C ILE A 3 6.75 21.72 6.41
N PRO A 4 6.26 22.76 5.73
CA PRO A 4 6.04 24.04 6.39
C PRO A 4 4.96 23.88 7.47
N SER A 5 5.27 24.28 8.70
CA SER A 5 4.28 24.34 9.77
C SER A 5 3.27 25.44 9.44
N THR A 6 2.03 25.08 9.11
CA THR A 6 0.95 26.06 8.99
C THR A 6 0.61 26.59 10.37
N THR A 7 0.65 27.92 10.55
CA THR A 7 0.26 28.54 11.82
C THR A 7 -1.21 28.28 12.14
N VAL A 8 -1.58 28.29 13.43
CA VAL A 8 -2.99 28.16 13.86
C VAL A 8 -3.87 29.22 13.18
N PHE A 9 -3.35 30.42 12.98
CA PHE A 9 -4.04 31.51 12.32
C PHE A 9 -4.34 31.23 10.82
N GLU A 10 -3.40 30.65 10.11
CA GLU A 10 -3.59 30.27 8.70
C GLU A 10 -4.60 29.13 8.55
N ARG A 11 -4.57 28.13 9.46
CA ARG A 11 -5.59 27.07 9.51
C ARG A 11 -6.97 27.64 9.81
N LEU A 12 -7.07 28.61 10.73
CA LEU A 12 -8.33 29.25 11.09
C LEU A 12 -8.89 30.10 9.92
N LYS A 13 -8.03 30.89 9.28
CA LYS A 13 -8.38 31.69 8.09
C LYS A 13 -8.91 30.82 6.95
N HIS A 14 -8.29 29.66 6.72
CA HIS A 14 -8.76 28.69 5.73
C HIS A 14 -10.04 27.99 6.13
N ARG A 15 -10.20 27.66 7.41
CA ARG A 15 -11.43 27.05 7.93
C ARG A 15 -12.63 28.00 7.78
N VAL A 16 -12.44 29.28 8.09
CA VAL A 16 -13.47 30.32 7.93
C VAL A 16 -13.80 30.53 6.45
N LYS A 17 -12.80 30.66 5.58
CA LYS A 17 -12.97 30.77 4.13
C LYS A 17 -13.69 29.53 3.54
N ASN A 18 -13.34 28.33 3.99
CA ASN A 18 -14.00 27.10 3.58
C ASN A 18 -15.46 27.01 4.02
N VAL A 19 -15.79 27.45 5.24
CA VAL A 19 -17.16 27.51 5.75
C VAL A 19 -17.98 28.50 4.95
N PHE A 20 -17.43 29.69 4.69
CA PHE A 20 -18.09 30.73 3.91
C PHE A 20 -18.39 30.27 2.48
N ILE A 21 -17.41 29.71 1.77
CA ILE A 21 -17.59 29.25 0.40
C ILE A 21 -18.55 28.06 0.33
N ARG A 22 -18.48 27.09 1.27
CA ARG A 22 -19.45 25.98 1.31
C ARG A 22 -20.89 26.46 1.52
N ARG A 23 -21.06 27.54 2.23
CA ARG A 23 -22.42 28.09 2.51
C ARG A 23 -22.99 28.85 1.32
N PHE A 24 -22.16 29.56 0.55
CA PHE A 24 -22.61 30.41 -0.55
C PHE A 24 -22.35 29.82 -1.94
N PHE A 25 -21.42 28.90 -2.07
CA PHE A 25 -21.04 28.26 -3.33
C PHE A 25 -20.80 26.74 -3.13
N PRO A 26 -21.86 25.96 -2.88
CA PRO A 26 -21.74 24.54 -2.53
C PRO A 26 -21.10 23.67 -3.61
N SER A 27 -21.10 24.11 -4.88
CA SER A 27 -20.46 23.41 -6.00
C SER A 27 -18.96 23.69 -6.14
N GLN A 28 -18.41 24.69 -5.47
CA GLN A 28 -16.99 25.00 -5.51
C GLN A 28 -16.25 24.27 -4.40
N ARG A 29 -15.52 23.19 -4.76
CA ARG A 29 -14.51 22.62 -3.88
C ARG A 29 -13.34 23.60 -3.84
N LEU A 30 -13.05 24.15 -2.64
CA LEU A 30 -11.79 24.86 -2.45
C LEU A 30 -10.64 23.89 -2.70
N SER A 31 -9.78 24.29 -3.62
CA SER A 31 -8.54 23.57 -3.88
C SER A 31 -7.69 23.49 -2.59
N PRO A 32 -6.80 22.53 -2.46
CA PRO A 32 -5.83 22.45 -1.35
C PRO A 32 -4.81 23.61 -1.34
N SER A 33 -5.15 24.75 -1.91
CA SER A 33 -4.28 25.90 -2.22
C SER A 33 -3.53 26.48 -1.02
N ALA A 34 -4.08 26.36 0.21
CA ALA A 34 -3.38 26.96 1.35
C ALA A 34 -2.04 26.31 1.67
N PHE A 35 -1.98 24.98 1.58
CA PHE A 35 -0.72 24.28 1.78
C PHE A 35 0.29 24.68 0.71
N TYR A 36 -0.13 24.68 -0.55
CA TYR A 36 0.73 25.06 -1.68
C TYR A 36 1.14 26.53 -1.62
N ASP A 37 0.23 27.46 -1.27
CA ASP A 37 0.54 28.89 -1.12
C ASP A 37 1.58 29.12 -0.02
N VAL A 38 1.48 28.42 1.12
CA VAL A 38 2.46 28.49 2.21
C VAL A 38 3.79 27.87 1.79
N ALA A 39 3.76 26.69 1.15
CA ALA A 39 4.96 26.06 0.66
C ALA A 39 5.70 26.97 -0.33
N LEU A 40 5.00 27.51 -1.33
CA LEU A 40 5.60 28.39 -2.32
C LEU A 40 6.21 29.67 -1.70
N ARG A 41 5.52 30.31 -0.77
CA ARG A 41 6.06 31.50 -0.05
C ARG A 41 7.36 31.22 0.67
N ASN A 42 7.53 30.00 1.20
CA ASN A 42 8.73 29.63 1.94
C ASN A 42 9.91 29.27 1.03
N ILE A 43 9.67 28.77 -0.19
CA ILE A 43 10.73 28.23 -1.05
C ILE A 43 11.00 29.07 -2.31
N ARG A 44 10.13 30.01 -2.70
CA ARG A 44 10.23 30.76 -3.97
C ARG A 44 11.51 31.57 -4.17
N HIS A 45 12.25 31.85 -3.08
CA HIS A 45 13.53 32.58 -3.11
C HIS A 45 14.73 31.66 -3.03
N GLU A 46 14.51 30.35 -2.94
CA GLU A 46 15.56 29.35 -2.87
C GLU A 46 15.91 28.86 -4.27
N SER A 47 17.13 28.35 -4.43
CA SER A 47 17.57 27.72 -5.66
C SER A 47 17.57 26.21 -5.52
N PHE A 48 16.81 25.52 -6.39
CA PHE A 48 16.72 24.06 -6.42
C PHE A 48 17.02 23.55 -7.82
N ASP A 49 17.53 22.32 -7.94
CA ASP A 49 17.65 21.60 -9.20
C ASP A 49 16.29 21.11 -9.70
N GLY A 50 15.39 20.76 -8.79
CA GLY A 50 14.03 20.33 -9.06
C GLY A 50 13.12 20.46 -7.84
N VAL A 51 11.82 20.63 -8.09
CA VAL A 51 10.76 20.64 -7.07
C VAL A 51 9.87 19.43 -7.30
N VAL A 52 9.89 18.48 -6.37
CA VAL A 52 9.17 17.22 -6.49
C VAL A 52 7.77 17.34 -5.85
N PHE A 53 6.76 17.01 -6.61
CA PHE A 53 5.39 16.85 -6.12
C PHE A 53 5.07 15.37 -5.96
N GLU A 54 4.75 15.01 -4.72
CA GLU A 54 4.25 13.68 -4.39
C GLU A 54 2.79 13.56 -4.83
N GLY A 55 2.58 12.91 -5.95
CA GLY A 55 1.29 12.78 -6.64
C GLY A 55 1.33 13.35 -8.06
N GLY A 56 0.16 13.55 -8.65
CA GLY A 56 0.01 14.09 -10.00
C GLY A 56 -0.38 15.56 -10.03
N PRO A 57 -0.69 16.08 -11.24
CA PRO A 57 -1.11 17.47 -11.41
C PRO A 57 -2.34 17.80 -10.56
N SER A 58 -2.29 18.94 -9.89
CA SER A 58 -3.41 19.48 -9.13
C SER A 58 -3.55 20.99 -9.40
N SER A 59 -4.74 21.53 -9.16
CA SER A 59 -5.05 22.95 -9.40
C SER A 59 -4.19 23.96 -8.63
N GLY A 60 -3.42 23.51 -7.64
CA GLY A 60 -2.53 24.40 -6.86
C GLY A 60 -1.09 24.44 -7.37
N ILE A 61 -0.75 23.68 -8.39
CA ILE A 61 0.64 23.49 -8.83
C ILE A 61 1.09 24.56 -9.84
N THR A 62 0.18 25.17 -10.59
CA THR A 62 0.51 26.15 -11.65
C THR A 62 1.37 27.30 -11.15
N ALA A 63 1.14 27.79 -9.93
CA ALA A 63 1.94 28.87 -9.34
C ALA A 63 3.42 28.48 -9.10
N PHE A 64 3.70 27.16 -8.99
CA PHE A 64 5.07 26.66 -8.88
C PHE A 64 5.75 26.63 -10.24
N ASP A 65 5.04 26.32 -11.33
CA ASP A 65 5.60 26.39 -12.69
C ASP A 65 6.13 27.79 -13.00
N ASP A 66 5.39 28.84 -12.61
CA ASP A 66 5.80 30.23 -12.78
C ASP A 66 7.05 30.59 -11.96
N SER A 67 7.17 29.98 -10.76
CA SER A 67 8.27 30.27 -9.82
C SER A 67 9.52 29.41 -10.08
N PHE A 68 9.34 28.21 -10.64
CA PHE A 68 10.40 27.23 -10.91
C PHE A 68 10.28 26.67 -12.33
N PRO A 69 10.42 27.50 -13.37
CA PRO A 69 10.21 27.07 -14.75
C PRO A 69 11.17 25.94 -15.13
N GLY A 70 10.62 24.86 -15.70
CA GLY A 70 11.38 23.69 -16.13
C GLY A 70 11.96 22.81 -15.01
N LYS A 71 11.63 23.10 -13.74
CA LYS A 71 12.13 22.35 -12.56
C LYS A 71 11.04 21.56 -11.84
N MET A 72 9.85 21.49 -12.39
CA MET A 72 8.74 20.75 -11.80
C MET A 72 8.86 19.26 -12.09
N TRP A 73 8.85 18.43 -11.05
CA TRP A 73 8.92 16.98 -11.13
C TRP A 73 7.71 16.38 -10.43
N TYR A 74 7.08 15.35 -11.04
CA TYR A 74 6.01 14.59 -10.40
C TYR A 74 6.51 13.22 -9.97
N HIS A 75 6.11 12.79 -8.78
CA HIS A 75 6.27 11.43 -8.30
C HIS A 75 4.89 10.80 -8.08
N LEU A 76 4.50 9.93 -9.00
CA LEU A 76 3.16 9.37 -9.11
C LEU A 76 3.02 8.13 -8.23
N HIS A 77 2.13 8.20 -7.23
CA HIS A 77 1.82 7.12 -6.30
C HIS A 77 0.52 6.38 -6.61
N TYR A 78 -0.23 6.82 -7.61
CA TYR A 78 -1.51 6.23 -8.02
C TYR A 78 -1.69 6.38 -9.53
N THR A 79 -2.57 5.56 -10.10
CA THR A 79 -2.98 5.74 -11.49
C THR A 79 -3.90 6.95 -11.57
N PRO A 80 -3.47 8.04 -12.21
CA PRO A 80 -4.35 9.18 -12.40
C PRO A 80 -5.48 8.79 -13.34
N THR A 81 -6.71 9.09 -12.93
CA THR A 81 -7.89 9.00 -13.80
C THR A 81 -8.17 10.39 -14.37
N PHE A 82 -8.16 10.50 -15.67
CA PHE A 82 -8.49 11.73 -16.38
C PHE A 82 -9.68 11.49 -17.29
N ASP A 83 -10.66 12.37 -17.22
CA ASP A 83 -11.82 12.34 -18.15
C ASP A 83 -11.42 12.65 -19.59
N LYS A 84 -10.27 13.30 -19.78
CA LYS A 84 -9.72 13.68 -21.10
C LYS A 84 -8.19 13.65 -21.06
N PRO A 85 -7.52 13.43 -22.20
CA PRO A 85 -6.08 13.63 -22.30
C PRO A 85 -5.67 15.02 -21.80
N PHE A 86 -4.54 15.10 -21.13
CA PHE A 86 -4.01 16.34 -20.54
C PHE A 86 -2.57 16.58 -20.96
N SER A 87 -2.14 17.83 -20.90
CA SER A 87 -0.75 18.23 -21.05
C SER A 87 -0.13 18.51 -19.68
N SER A 88 1.13 18.16 -19.51
CA SER A 88 1.87 18.39 -18.27
C SER A 88 3.07 19.30 -18.53
N SER A 89 3.31 20.26 -17.65
CA SER A 89 4.48 21.13 -17.61
C SER A 89 5.67 20.52 -16.88
N ALA A 90 5.49 19.35 -16.23
CA ALA A 90 6.57 18.69 -15.50
C ALA A 90 7.75 18.38 -16.42
N SER A 91 8.95 18.72 -16.00
CA SER A 91 10.18 18.40 -16.73
C SER A 91 10.63 16.96 -16.52
N ARG A 92 10.20 16.31 -15.43
CA ARG A 92 10.43 14.89 -15.13
C ARG A 92 9.21 14.29 -14.44
N VAL A 93 8.98 13.00 -14.71
CA VAL A 93 7.91 12.22 -14.09
C VAL A 93 8.50 10.92 -13.57
N PHE A 94 8.38 10.69 -12.28
CA PHE A 94 8.72 9.43 -11.62
C PHE A 94 7.42 8.66 -11.33
N ALA A 95 7.43 7.37 -11.50
CA ALA A 95 6.28 6.52 -11.19
C ALA A 95 6.72 5.40 -10.23
N VAL A 96 5.89 5.07 -9.25
CA VAL A 96 6.19 4.00 -8.27
C VAL A 96 6.15 2.60 -8.87
N SER A 97 5.66 2.46 -10.10
CA SER A 97 5.64 1.22 -10.87
C SER A 97 5.53 1.53 -12.36
N ASP A 98 5.94 0.59 -13.21
CA ASP A 98 5.73 0.67 -14.66
C ASP A 98 4.23 0.70 -15.00
N PHE A 99 3.41 0.04 -14.19
CA PHE A 99 1.95 0.10 -14.31
C PHE A 99 1.43 1.54 -14.22
N VAL A 100 1.86 2.30 -13.19
CA VAL A 100 1.50 3.71 -13.04
C VAL A 100 2.09 4.56 -14.17
N GLY A 101 3.33 4.30 -14.55
CA GLY A 101 4.00 4.98 -15.66
C GLY A 101 3.28 4.81 -17.00
N LYS A 102 2.84 3.59 -17.32
CA LYS A 102 2.05 3.30 -18.52
C LYS A 102 0.70 4.04 -18.51
N ALA A 103 0.00 4.01 -17.36
CA ALA A 103 -1.27 4.73 -17.20
C ALA A 103 -1.10 6.25 -17.41
N TRP A 104 0.00 6.83 -16.93
CA TRP A 104 0.35 8.22 -17.21
C TRP A 104 0.55 8.46 -18.71
N CYS A 105 1.41 7.67 -19.37
CA CYS A 105 1.72 7.83 -20.79
C CYS A 105 0.50 7.69 -21.71
N MET A 106 -0.48 6.87 -21.34
CA MET A 106 -1.73 6.73 -22.11
C MET A 106 -2.62 7.98 -22.05
N ASN A 107 -2.49 8.80 -21.02
CA ASN A 107 -3.37 9.95 -20.79
C ASN A 107 -2.65 11.30 -20.98
N CYS A 108 -1.33 11.34 -20.88
CA CYS A 108 -0.55 12.56 -21.03
C CYS A 108 -0.14 12.78 -22.51
N THR A 109 -0.49 13.93 -23.08
CA THR A 109 -0.14 14.31 -24.44
C THR A 109 1.29 14.82 -24.58
N SER A 110 1.92 15.19 -23.48
CA SER A 110 3.32 15.65 -23.45
C SER A 110 4.27 14.45 -23.49
N GLN A 111 5.28 14.51 -24.35
CA GLN A 111 6.29 13.44 -24.51
C GLN A 111 7.36 13.51 -23.42
N GLN A 112 6.95 13.40 -22.15
CA GLN A 112 7.90 13.33 -21.05
C GLN A 112 8.32 11.89 -20.79
N LYS A 113 9.62 11.70 -20.53
CA LYS A 113 10.12 10.40 -20.08
C LYS A 113 9.62 10.12 -18.67
N VAL A 114 8.85 9.06 -18.51
CA VAL A 114 8.51 8.52 -17.21
C VAL A 114 9.60 7.55 -16.78
N ILE A 115 10.08 7.72 -15.55
CA ILE A 115 11.13 6.86 -14.96
C ILE A 115 10.52 6.15 -13.78
N THR A 116 10.59 4.82 -13.76
CA THR A 116 10.12 4.03 -12.63
C THR A 116 11.12 4.09 -11.48
N VAL A 117 10.62 4.48 -10.30
CA VAL A 117 11.32 4.46 -9.02
C VAL A 117 10.44 3.73 -8.03
N HIS A 118 10.74 2.46 -7.80
CA HIS A 118 9.91 1.63 -6.92
C HIS A 118 9.95 2.12 -5.48
N ASN A 119 8.80 2.02 -4.79
CA ASN A 119 8.70 2.32 -3.38
C ASN A 119 9.60 1.39 -2.56
N GLY A 120 10.23 1.94 -1.52
CA GLY A 120 11.08 1.21 -0.60
C GLY A 120 10.54 1.15 0.83
N ILE A 121 10.88 0.09 1.55
CA ILE A 121 10.58 -0.09 2.97
C ILE A 121 11.84 -0.02 3.82
N ASP A 122 11.67 0.27 5.12
CA ASP A 122 12.72 0.05 6.10
C ASP A 122 12.87 -1.44 6.41
N MET A 123 13.81 -2.08 5.72
CA MET A 123 14.08 -3.52 5.85
C MET A 123 14.38 -3.93 7.29
N SER A 124 15.02 -3.04 8.08
CA SER A 124 15.41 -3.36 9.45
C SER A 124 14.21 -3.61 10.37
N ARG A 125 13.04 -3.05 10.07
CA ARG A 125 11.81 -3.27 10.84
C ARG A 125 11.29 -4.69 10.70
N PHE A 126 11.28 -5.22 9.48
CA PHE A 126 10.67 -6.52 9.16
C PHE A 126 11.65 -7.68 9.30
N SER A 127 12.97 -7.43 9.27
CA SER A 127 13.99 -8.43 9.53
C SER A 127 14.26 -8.69 11.02
N ARG A 128 13.59 -7.99 11.94
CA ARG A 128 13.73 -8.20 13.39
C ARG A 128 13.44 -9.66 13.74
N HIS A 129 14.21 -10.18 14.67
CA HIS A 129 14.04 -11.53 15.17
C HIS A 129 12.82 -11.61 16.11
N VAL A 130 12.03 -12.66 15.94
CA VAL A 130 10.98 -13.10 16.86
C VAL A 130 11.34 -14.53 17.22
N ASP A 131 11.62 -14.80 18.47
CA ASP A 131 11.98 -16.16 18.93
C ASP A 131 10.76 -17.08 18.98
N ALA A 132 10.99 -18.38 19.11
CA ALA A 132 9.93 -19.38 19.14
C ALA A 132 8.96 -19.20 20.34
N ALA A 133 9.44 -18.67 21.47
CA ALA A 133 8.59 -18.42 22.63
C ALA A 133 7.66 -17.22 22.40
N GLU A 134 8.16 -16.14 21.79
CA GLU A 134 7.34 -15.00 21.42
C GLU A 134 6.33 -15.37 20.33
N ARG A 135 6.74 -16.13 19.29
CA ARG A 135 5.86 -16.64 18.25
C ARG A 135 4.70 -17.45 18.86
N ARG A 136 5.00 -18.40 19.73
CA ARG A 136 3.96 -19.20 20.45
C ARG A 136 3.05 -18.32 21.28
N ARG A 137 3.59 -17.33 22.00
CA ARG A 137 2.79 -16.42 22.83
C ARG A 137 1.81 -15.61 22.00
N ILE A 138 2.23 -15.11 20.83
CA ILE A 138 1.35 -14.38 19.92
C ILE A 138 0.25 -15.30 19.38
N ARG A 139 0.60 -16.50 18.91
CA ARG A 139 -0.37 -17.49 18.41
C ARG A 139 -1.39 -17.86 19.50
N SER A 140 -0.93 -18.20 20.71
CA SER A 140 -1.79 -18.58 21.82
C SER A 140 -2.71 -17.45 22.26
N SER A 141 -2.24 -16.19 22.25
CA SER A 141 -3.10 -15.04 22.60
C SER A 141 -4.24 -14.82 21.61
N LEU A 142 -4.15 -15.40 20.40
CA LEU A 142 -5.17 -15.37 19.37
C LEU A 142 -6.01 -16.67 19.33
N GLY A 143 -5.77 -17.60 20.26
CA GLY A 143 -6.44 -18.89 20.30
C GLY A 143 -5.89 -19.91 19.28
N PHE A 144 -4.68 -19.68 18.76
CA PHE A 144 -4.01 -20.57 17.82
C PHE A 144 -2.94 -21.42 18.50
N THR A 145 -2.62 -22.55 17.88
CA THR A 145 -1.60 -23.51 18.36
C THR A 145 -0.36 -23.53 17.44
N ASP A 146 0.66 -24.27 17.84
CA ASP A 146 1.86 -24.48 17.00
C ASP A 146 1.58 -25.36 15.78
N ASP A 147 0.56 -26.23 15.85
CA ASP A 147 0.14 -27.12 14.75
C ASP A 147 -0.72 -26.42 13.70
N ASP A 148 -1.20 -25.20 14.00
CA ASP A 148 -2.02 -24.44 13.05
C ASP A 148 -1.15 -23.80 11.95
N PHE A 149 -1.66 -23.86 10.73
CA PHE A 149 -1.11 -23.15 9.58
C PHE A 149 -1.76 -21.78 9.48
N ILE A 150 -0.98 -20.72 9.70
CA ILE A 150 -1.50 -19.38 9.87
C ILE A 150 -1.30 -18.53 8.63
N VAL A 151 -2.42 -18.19 8.01
CA VAL A 151 -2.54 -17.18 6.96
C VAL A 151 -2.62 -15.80 7.60
N ILE A 152 -1.90 -14.81 7.09
CA ILE A 152 -2.06 -13.42 7.54
C ILE A 152 -2.53 -12.52 6.39
N PHE A 153 -3.47 -11.64 6.69
CA PHE A 153 -3.83 -10.47 5.89
C PHE A 153 -3.37 -9.22 6.63
N CYS A 154 -2.68 -8.31 5.93
CA CYS A 154 -2.33 -6.99 6.45
C CYS A 154 -2.80 -5.91 5.49
N GLY A 155 -3.46 -4.87 6.00
CA GLY A 155 -3.88 -3.75 5.17
C GLY A 155 -5.14 -3.06 5.65
N ARG A 156 -5.59 -2.06 4.88
CA ARG A 156 -6.85 -1.39 5.15
C ARG A 156 -8.03 -2.35 4.92
N ILE A 157 -9.00 -2.30 5.83
CA ILE A 157 -10.21 -3.10 5.74
C ILE A 157 -11.22 -2.34 4.88
N MET A 158 -11.13 -2.58 3.57
CA MET A 158 -11.98 -1.96 2.54
C MET A 158 -12.20 -2.95 1.39
N ARG A 159 -13.27 -2.75 0.61
CA ARG A 159 -13.68 -3.68 -0.44
C ARG A 159 -12.54 -3.99 -1.43
N GLU A 160 -11.80 -2.99 -1.79
CA GLU A 160 -10.70 -3.06 -2.76
C GLU A 160 -9.55 -3.98 -2.30
N LYS A 161 -9.51 -4.32 -1.01
CA LYS A 161 -8.46 -5.20 -0.43
C LYS A 161 -8.87 -6.67 -0.29
N GLY A 162 -10.12 -7.03 -0.66
CA GLY A 162 -10.55 -8.41 -0.83
C GLY A 162 -10.62 -9.25 0.46
N VAL A 163 -10.87 -8.60 1.62
CA VAL A 163 -10.92 -9.32 2.91
C VAL A 163 -12.09 -10.29 2.98
N LEU A 164 -13.26 -9.93 2.41
CA LEU A 164 -14.43 -10.81 2.40
C LEU A 164 -14.21 -12.02 1.51
N GLU A 165 -13.55 -11.85 0.36
CA GLU A 165 -13.15 -12.92 -0.54
C GLU A 165 -12.20 -13.90 0.15
N LEU A 166 -11.23 -13.39 0.92
CA LEU A 166 -10.33 -14.23 1.71
C LEU A 166 -11.08 -14.96 2.84
N LEU A 167 -11.97 -14.29 3.56
CA LEU A 167 -12.81 -14.94 4.59
C LEU A 167 -13.69 -16.04 3.99
N GLN A 168 -14.24 -15.82 2.80
CA GLN A 168 -14.98 -16.84 2.09
C GLN A 168 -14.07 -18.03 1.71
N ALA A 169 -12.87 -17.78 1.19
CA ALA A 169 -11.89 -18.82 0.86
C ALA A 169 -11.51 -19.67 2.10
N ILE A 170 -11.29 -19.01 3.26
CA ILE A 170 -11.04 -19.74 4.51
C ILE A 170 -12.25 -20.59 4.93
N SER A 171 -13.47 -20.11 4.71
CA SER A 171 -14.69 -20.88 5.07
C SER A 171 -14.85 -22.16 4.24
N GLU A 172 -14.32 -22.17 3.01
CA GLU A 172 -14.40 -23.31 2.07
C GLU A 172 -13.29 -24.35 2.29
N ILE A 173 -12.28 -24.06 3.12
CA ILE A 173 -11.23 -25.01 3.49
C ILE A 173 -11.75 -25.90 4.63
N ASP A 174 -11.81 -27.22 4.40
CA ASP A 174 -12.29 -28.19 5.42
C ASP A 174 -11.32 -28.32 6.60
N ASP A 175 -10.01 -28.12 6.39
CA ASP A 175 -9.00 -28.24 7.43
C ASP A 175 -9.11 -27.14 8.47
N GLN A 176 -9.48 -27.53 9.68
CA GLN A 176 -9.67 -26.62 10.82
C GLN A 176 -8.36 -26.06 11.39
N HIS A 177 -7.21 -26.62 10.99
CA HIS A 177 -5.89 -26.10 11.36
C HIS A 177 -5.45 -24.94 10.47
N VAL A 178 -6.14 -24.67 9.37
CA VAL A 178 -5.93 -23.43 8.60
C VAL A 178 -6.60 -22.27 9.32
N LYS A 179 -5.81 -21.33 9.81
CA LYS A 179 -6.26 -20.16 10.57
C LYS A 179 -5.95 -18.87 9.81
N LEU A 180 -6.67 -17.80 10.14
CA LEU A 180 -6.45 -16.49 9.53
C LEU A 180 -6.25 -15.42 10.60
N MET A 181 -5.16 -14.67 10.51
CA MET A 181 -4.97 -13.39 11.20
C MET A 181 -5.34 -12.23 10.28
N ILE A 182 -6.18 -11.32 10.74
CA ILE A 182 -6.50 -10.08 10.02
C ILE A 182 -5.94 -8.90 10.81
N VAL A 183 -4.94 -8.22 10.24
CA VAL A 183 -4.32 -7.02 10.81
C VAL A 183 -4.70 -5.82 9.97
N GLY A 184 -5.34 -4.84 10.57
CA GLY A 184 -5.72 -3.60 9.91
C GLY A 184 -7.03 -3.01 10.39
N SER A 185 -7.34 -1.83 9.87
CA SER A 185 -8.58 -1.09 10.15
C SER A 185 -9.06 -0.38 8.88
N ALA A 186 -10.22 0.30 8.92
CA ALA A 186 -10.72 1.07 7.78
C ALA A 186 -9.75 2.18 7.34
N ASP A 187 -9.09 2.81 8.34
CA ASP A 187 -8.14 3.91 8.15
C ASP A 187 -6.79 3.57 8.81
N PHE A 188 -5.86 4.51 8.79
CA PHE A 188 -4.57 4.41 9.47
C PHE A 188 -4.65 4.64 11.00
N GLY A 189 -5.81 4.34 11.63
CA GLY A 189 -6.06 4.53 13.05
C GLY A 189 -7.15 3.60 13.59
N PRO A 190 -7.34 3.54 14.93
CA PRO A 190 -8.13 2.48 15.58
C PRO A 190 -9.66 2.61 15.51
N SER A 191 -10.25 3.66 14.94
CA SER A 191 -11.59 4.07 15.36
C SER A 191 -12.74 4.10 14.32
N ASN A 192 -12.53 3.78 13.05
CA ASN A 192 -13.62 3.92 12.07
C ASN A 192 -14.26 2.57 11.70
N ARG A 193 -15.51 2.36 12.17
CA ARG A 193 -16.37 1.26 11.73
C ARG A 193 -17.15 1.71 10.49
N THR A 194 -16.73 1.27 9.31
CA THR A 194 -17.50 1.40 8.08
C THR A 194 -18.48 0.23 7.94
N PRO A 195 -19.51 0.33 7.07
CA PRO A 195 -20.38 -0.82 6.77
C PRO A 195 -19.60 -2.06 6.32
N TYR A 196 -18.50 -1.88 5.56
CA TYR A 196 -17.65 -2.99 5.13
C TYR A 196 -16.91 -3.64 6.31
N VAL A 197 -16.38 -2.85 7.25
CA VAL A 197 -15.76 -3.38 8.48
C VAL A 197 -16.78 -4.16 9.29
N ASN A 198 -18.03 -3.69 9.39
CA ASN A 198 -19.07 -4.43 10.10
C ASN A 198 -19.35 -5.79 9.45
N ALA A 199 -19.45 -5.85 8.12
CA ALA A 199 -19.61 -7.11 7.39
C ALA A 199 -18.42 -8.07 7.61
N VAL A 200 -17.18 -7.53 7.64
CA VAL A 200 -15.99 -8.33 7.95
C VAL A 200 -16.08 -8.90 9.39
N VAL A 201 -16.41 -8.08 10.38
CA VAL A 201 -16.54 -8.51 11.79
C VAL A 201 -17.64 -9.56 11.96
N GLU A 202 -18.77 -9.39 11.29
CA GLU A 202 -19.85 -10.37 11.26
C GLU A 202 -19.37 -11.71 10.68
N ARG A 203 -18.67 -11.68 9.52
CA ARG A 203 -18.15 -12.91 8.90
C ARG A 203 -17.10 -13.59 9.79
N VAL A 204 -16.23 -12.82 10.47
CA VAL A 204 -15.27 -13.32 11.45
C VAL A 204 -15.99 -14.05 12.59
N SER A 205 -17.08 -13.50 13.12
CA SER A 205 -17.84 -14.14 14.21
C SER A 205 -18.43 -15.51 13.82
N HIS A 206 -18.83 -15.69 12.56
CA HIS A 206 -19.32 -16.97 12.05
C HIS A 206 -18.22 -18.02 11.89
N LEU A 207 -16.96 -17.59 11.66
CA LEU A 207 -15.82 -18.50 11.50
C LEU A 207 -15.17 -18.88 12.86
N GLY A 208 -15.59 -18.24 13.94
CA GLY A 208 -15.20 -18.56 15.32
C GLY A 208 -13.68 -18.57 15.52
N ASN A 209 -13.16 -19.66 16.08
CA ASN A 209 -11.73 -19.80 16.41
C ASN A 209 -10.81 -19.98 15.19
N ARG A 210 -11.35 -19.97 13.96
CA ARG A 210 -10.54 -20.03 12.74
C ARG A 210 -9.95 -18.67 12.34
N VAL A 211 -10.53 -17.57 12.82
CA VAL A 211 -10.15 -16.21 12.41
C VAL A 211 -9.96 -15.31 13.62
N ALA A 212 -8.82 -14.66 13.70
CA ALA A 212 -8.54 -13.60 14.66
C ALA A 212 -8.48 -12.24 13.96
N TYR A 213 -9.41 -11.34 14.27
CA TYR A 213 -9.37 -9.93 13.83
C TYR A 213 -8.68 -9.08 14.89
N ILE A 214 -7.44 -8.67 14.61
CA ILE A 214 -6.56 -7.97 15.55
C ILE A 214 -6.84 -6.46 15.56
N GLY A 215 -7.34 -5.94 14.43
CA GLY A 215 -7.52 -4.50 14.28
C GLY A 215 -6.23 -3.79 13.87
N TYR A 216 -6.17 -2.49 14.17
CA TYR A 216 -5.01 -1.66 13.87
C TYR A 216 -3.81 -2.06 14.73
N VAL A 217 -2.68 -2.26 14.07
CA VAL A 217 -1.38 -2.48 14.71
C VAL A 217 -0.41 -1.40 14.23
N PRO A 218 0.31 -0.71 15.13
CA PRO A 218 1.36 0.22 14.75
C PRO A 218 2.42 -0.47 13.86
N ASN A 219 2.93 0.25 12.86
CA ASN A 219 3.81 -0.33 11.86
C ASN A 219 5.14 -0.88 12.45
N ASP A 220 5.61 -0.31 13.56
CA ASP A 220 6.79 -0.78 14.29
C ASP A 220 6.56 -2.09 15.07
N GLN A 221 5.31 -2.54 15.21
CA GLN A 221 4.89 -3.81 15.84
C GLN A 221 4.45 -4.87 14.83
N LEU A 222 4.19 -4.48 13.58
CA LEU A 222 3.62 -5.35 12.55
C LEU A 222 4.49 -6.60 12.29
N TYR A 223 5.83 -6.44 12.33
CA TYR A 223 6.77 -7.55 12.12
C TYR A 223 6.51 -8.75 13.04
N ARG A 224 6.01 -8.54 14.26
CA ARG A 224 5.72 -9.60 15.23
C ARG A 224 4.62 -10.53 14.74
N TYR A 225 3.57 -9.97 14.15
CA TYR A 225 2.46 -10.72 13.58
C TYR A 225 2.87 -11.42 12.27
N LEU A 226 3.60 -10.71 11.39
CA LEU A 226 4.15 -11.31 10.18
C LEU A 226 5.02 -12.52 10.52
N LYS A 227 5.97 -12.40 11.45
CA LYS A 227 6.85 -13.49 11.91
C LYS A 227 6.10 -14.62 12.63
N SER A 228 4.86 -14.39 13.06
CA SER A 228 4.01 -15.40 13.71
C SER A 228 3.10 -16.13 12.72
N ALA A 229 3.02 -15.71 11.47
CA ALA A 229 2.31 -16.38 10.39
C ALA A 229 3.19 -17.36 9.61
N ASP A 230 2.58 -18.11 8.70
CA ASP A 230 3.25 -19.05 7.81
C ASP A 230 3.23 -18.59 6.36
N ILE A 231 2.17 -17.90 5.93
CA ILE A 231 2.05 -17.25 4.61
C ILE A 231 1.30 -15.92 4.73
N GLN A 232 1.51 -15.02 3.76
CA GLN A 232 0.65 -13.85 3.61
C GLN A 232 -0.20 -13.92 2.35
N VAL A 233 -1.47 -13.51 2.47
CA VAL A 233 -2.38 -13.35 1.34
C VAL A 233 -2.67 -11.86 1.11
N VAL A 234 -2.53 -11.41 -0.14
CA VAL A 234 -2.85 -10.03 -0.59
C VAL A 234 -3.91 -10.12 -1.70
N PRO A 235 -5.20 -10.26 -1.33
CA PRO A 235 -6.28 -10.57 -2.27
C PRO A 235 -6.88 -9.29 -2.88
N SER A 236 -6.07 -8.34 -3.32
CA SER A 236 -6.53 -7.06 -3.86
C SER A 236 -7.53 -7.24 -5.00
N MET A 237 -8.69 -6.59 -4.88
CA MET A 237 -9.79 -6.63 -5.85
C MET A 237 -9.76 -5.45 -6.84
N TRP A 238 -8.77 -4.60 -6.77
CA TRP A 238 -8.57 -3.47 -7.67
C TRP A 238 -7.12 -3.38 -8.14
N GLU A 239 -6.82 -2.42 -9.03
CA GLU A 239 -5.47 -2.19 -9.53
C GLU A 239 -4.62 -1.43 -8.49
N ASP A 240 -3.84 -2.17 -7.70
CA ASP A 240 -2.89 -1.57 -6.77
C ASP A 240 -1.70 -0.98 -7.51
N ALA A 241 -1.40 0.29 -7.28
CA ALA A 241 -0.32 1.00 -7.97
C ALA A 241 1.07 0.44 -7.61
N ALA A 242 1.34 0.29 -6.32
CA ALA A 242 2.62 -0.17 -5.77
C ALA A 242 2.45 -0.57 -4.29
N PRO A 243 1.84 -1.72 -3.99
CA PRO A 243 1.57 -2.10 -2.62
C PRO A 243 2.87 -2.48 -1.89
N LEU A 244 3.09 -1.91 -0.70
CA LEU A 244 4.25 -2.23 0.14
C LEU A 244 4.07 -3.51 0.95
N VAL A 245 2.84 -3.91 1.19
CA VAL A 245 2.48 -5.08 2.00
C VAL A 245 3.15 -6.38 1.54
N PRO A 246 3.24 -6.70 0.23
CA PRO A 246 4.01 -7.85 -0.23
C PRO A 246 5.50 -7.74 0.09
N VAL A 247 6.08 -6.55 -0.01
CA VAL A 247 7.51 -6.32 0.27
C VAL A 247 7.79 -6.49 1.77
N GLU A 248 6.90 -5.99 2.63
CA GLU A 248 6.97 -6.15 4.09
C GLU A 248 6.93 -7.63 4.49
N ALA A 249 6.04 -8.41 3.86
CA ALA A 249 5.94 -9.85 4.09
C ALA A 249 7.17 -10.62 3.61
N MET A 250 7.66 -10.32 2.40
CA MET A 250 8.89 -10.92 1.89
C MET A 250 10.08 -10.60 2.79
N ALA A 251 10.20 -9.36 3.29
CA ALA A 251 11.23 -8.96 4.25
C ALA A 251 11.10 -9.67 5.60
N ALA A 252 9.88 -10.06 5.97
CA ALA A 252 9.62 -10.91 7.13
C ALA A 252 9.85 -12.41 6.85
N GLY A 253 10.11 -12.81 5.60
CA GLY A 253 10.35 -14.18 5.19
C GLY A 253 9.08 -14.97 4.91
N LEU A 254 7.96 -14.34 4.62
CA LEU A 254 6.69 -15.02 4.31
C LEU A 254 6.57 -15.32 2.81
N PRO A 255 6.20 -16.55 2.43
CA PRO A 255 5.64 -16.85 1.13
C PRO A 255 4.37 -16.07 0.88
N LEU A 256 4.09 -15.71 -0.37
CA LEU A 256 2.95 -14.89 -0.74
C LEU A 256 1.92 -15.65 -1.57
N ILE A 257 0.65 -15.30 -1.38
CA ILE A 257 -0.41 -15.47 -2.36
C ILE A 257 -0.92 -14.07 -2.68
N VAL A 258 -0.88 -13.68 -3.95
CA VAL A 258 -1.29 -12.35 -4.39
C VAL A 258 -2.26 -12.45 -5.56
N THR A 259 -3.21 -11.55 -5.65
CA THR A 259 -4.02 -11.42 -6.88
C THR A 259 -3.23 -10.68 -7.96
N ARG A 260 -3.46 -11.02 -9.23
CA ARG A 260 -2.96 -10.25 -10.36
C ARG A 260 -3.61 -8.87 -10.36
N SER A 261 -2.86 -7.84 -10.00
CA SER A 261 -3.43 -6.52 -9.78
C SER A 261 -2.37 -5.41 -9.94
N GLY A 262 -2.55 -4.53 -10.92
CA GLY A 262 -1.74 -3.35 -11.12
C GLY A 262 -0.23 -3.61 -11.09
N GLY A 263 0.49 -2.87 -10.24
CA GLY A 263 1.94 -2.99 -10.08
C GLY A 263 2.41 -4.13 -9.17
N ILE A 264 1.52 -4.97 -8.63
CA ILE A 264 1.91 -6.01 -7.64
C ILE A 264 2.92 -7.02 -8.21
N GLU A 265 2.79 -7.36 -9.49
CA GLU A 265 3.69 -8.31 -10.17
C GLU A 265 5.10 -7.74 -10.37
N GLU A 266 5.27 -6.43 -10.33
CA GLU A 266 6.59 -5.80 -10.39
C GLU A 266 7.36 -6.00 -9.08
N TYR A 267 6.63 -6.01 -7.96
CA TYR A 267 7.20 -6.21 -6.62
C TYR A 267 7.40 -7.69 -6.26
N THR A 268 6.63 -8.58 -6.86
CA THR A 268 6.67 -10.03 -6.59
C THR A 268 7.24 -10.80 -7.79
N SER A 269 7.42 -12.12 -7.63
CA SER A 269 7.78 -13.02 -8.72
C SER A 269 7.24 -14.42 -8.44
N PRO A 270 7.11 -15.30 -9.46
CA PRO A 270 6.60 -16.67 -9.28
C PRO A 270 7.40 -17.51 -8.27
N GLU A 271 8.68 -17.15 -8.02
CA GLU A 271 9.54 -17.83 -7.06
C GLU A 271 9.16 -17.54 -5.60
N CYS A 272 8.53 -16.38 -5.33
CA CYS A 272 8.15 -15.95 -3.98
C CYS A 272 6.65 -15.77 -3.77
N ALA A 273 5.85 -15.81 -4.84
CA ALA A 273 4.40 -15.60 -4.79
C ALA A 273 3.64 -16.58 -5.67
N VAL A 274 2.50 -17.06 -5.20
CA VAL A 274 1.46 -17.67 -6.02
C VAL A 274 0.56 -16.54 -6.51
N ILE A 275 0.45 -16.37 -7.83
CA ILE A 275 -0.40 -15.35 -8.45
C ILE A 275 -1.75 -15.96 -8.77
N VAL A 276 -2.82 -15.32 -8.30
CA VAL A 276 -4.22 -15.73 -8.48
C VAL A 276 -4.94 -14.70 -9.34
N GLU A 277 -5.75 -15.14 -10.29
CA GLU A 277 -6.54 -14.26 -11.14
C GLU A 277 -7.73 -13.65 -10.36
N ARG A 278 -8.11 -12.43 -10.73
CA ARG A 278 -9.27 -11.71 -10.18
C ARG A 278 -10.50 -11.97 -11.06
N ASP A 279 -10.97 -13.18 -11.05
CA ASP A 279 -12.14 -13.61 -11.81
C ASP A 279 -13.25 -14.16 -10.90
N GLY A 280 -14.29 -14.71 -11.48
CA GLY A 280 -15.41 -15.31 -10.73
C GLY A 280 -15.03 -16.51 -9.86
N GLN A 281 -13.81 -17.03 -9.99
CA GLN A 281 -13.31 -18.20 -9.24
C GLN A 281 -12.24 -17.80 -8.17
N ILE A 282 -12.11 -16.50 -7.88
CA ILE A 282 -11.06 -16.01 -6.95
C ILE A 282 -11.09 -16.71 -5.60
N VAL A 283 -12.27 -16.95 -5.03
CA VAL A 283 -12.45 -17.60 -3.72
C VAL A 283 -11.89 -19.03 -3.76
N GLU A 284 -12.28 -19.82 -4.74
CA GLU A 284 -11.78 -21.19 -4.92
C GLU A 284 -10.27 -21.20 -5.20
N SER A 285 -9.79 -20.27 -6.01
CA SER A 285 -8.37 -20.15 -6.35
C SER A 285 -7.51 -19.77 -5.13
N LEU A 286 -7.99 -18.85 -4.27
CA LEU A 286 -7.34 -18.53 -2.99
C LEU A 286 -7.33 -19.76 -2.06
N SER A 287 -8.47 -20.45 -1.91
CA SER A 287 -8.58 -21.66 -1.07
C SER A 287 -7.59 -22.73 -1.55
N ARG A 288 -7.56 -23.06 -2.84
CA ARG A 288 -6.62 -24.02 -3.43
C ARG A 288 -5.16 -23.62 -3.22
N ALA A 289 -4.82 -22.34 -3.40
CA ALA A 289 -3.47 -21.85 -3.22
C ALA A 289 -3.02 -21.97 -1.75
N ILE A 290 -3.87 -21.64 -0.79
CA ILE A 290 -3.61 -21.77 0.64
C ILE A 290 -3.35 -23.23 1.00
N VAL A 291 -4.24 -24.16 0.63
CA VAL A 291 -4.09 -25.61 0.89
C VAL A 291 -2.86 -26.17 0.21
N SER A 292 -2.53 -25.72 -1.00
CA SER A 292 -1.32 -26.16 -1.72
C SER A 292 -0.04 -25.78 -0.97
N LEU A 293 0.03 -24.59 -0.38
CA LEU A 293 1.19 -24.15 0.40
C LEU A 293 1.23 -24.85 1.76
N GLN A 294 0.11 -24.99 2.45
CA GLN A 294 0.03 -25.72 3.71
C GLN A 294 0.58 -27.15 3.59
N ARG A 295 0.25 -27.84 2.49
CA ARG A 295 0.69 -29.23 2.24
C ARG A 295 2.13 -29.34 1.72
N ASN A 296 2.81 -28.23 1.48
CA ASN A 296 4.14 -28.25 0.88
C ASN A 296 5.13 -27.31 1.62
N PRO A 297 5.62 -27.69 2.81
CA PRO A 297 6.58 -26.90 3.58
C PRO A 297 7.88 -26.60 2.82
N ASP A 298 8.37 -27.52 1.99
CA ASP A 298 9.58 -27.30 1.19
C ASP A 298 9.39 -26.18 0.16
N ARG A 299 8.20 -26.12 -0.45
CA ARG A 299 7.85 -25.02 -1.35
C ARG A 299 7.78 -23.70 -0.59
N CYS A 300 7.16 -23.68 0.58
CA CYS A 300 7.11 -22.49 1.44
C CYS A 300 8.53 -22.00 1.80
N ASN A 301 9.44 -22.91 2.17
CA ASN A 301 10.82 -22.56 2.47
C ASN A 301 11.55 -21.95 1.27
N LYS A 302 11.41 -22.53 0.08
CA LYS A 302 11.99 -21.98 -1.16
C LYS A 302 11.42 -20.61 -1.49
N MET A 303 10.10 -20.43 -1.38
CA MET A 303 9.43 -19.16 -1.61
C MET A 303 9.87 -18.10 -0.60
N SER A 304 10.03 -18.46 0.67
CA SER A 304 10.56 -17.58 1.73
C SER A 304 11.95 -17.06 1.38
N GLN A 305 12.89 -17.95 1.00
CA GLN A 305 14.25 -17.56 0.62
C GLN A 305 14.26 -16.64 -0.61
N ALA A 306 13.49 -16.97 -1.63
CA ALA A 306 13.35 -16.14 -2.82
C ALA A 306 12.75 -14.76 -2.47
N GLY A 307 11.74 -14.71 -1.59
CA GLY A 307 11.12 -13.49 -1.10
C GLY A 307 12.10 -12.62 -0.34
N LEU A 308 12.89 -13.18 0.58
CA LEU A 308 13.92 -12.46 1.32
C LEU A 308 14.95 -11.81 0.39
N ALA A 309 15.41 -12.55 -0.62
CA ALA A 309 16.36 -12.04 -1.63
C ALA A 309 15.71 -10.91 -2.45
N ARG A 310 14.47 -11.11 -2.92
CA ARG A 310 13.76 -10.11 -3.72
C ARG A 310 13.45 -8.82 -2.95
N ALA A 311 13.07 -8.91 -1.67
CA ALA A 311 12.77 -7.76 -0.84
C ALA A 311 13.94 -6.76 -0.75
N GLN A 312 15.20 -7.24 -0.85
CA GLN A 312 16.39 -6.37 -0.83
C GLN A 312 16.39 -5.32 -1.96
N LEU A 313 15.73 -5.61 -3.08
CA LEU A 313 15.59 -4.68 -4.20
C LEU A 313 14.71 -3.46 -3.85
N TYR A 314 13.88 -3.59 -2.83
CA TYR A 314 12.87 -2.61 -2.42
C TYR A 314 13.14 -2.03 -1.02
N GLY A 315 14.41 -1.99 -0.60
CA GLY A 315 14.80 -1.26 0.61
C GLY A 315 14.86 0.26 0.36
N MET A 316 14.69 1.08 1.39
CA MET A 316 14.78 2.56 1.30
C MET A 316 16.09 3.03 0.64
N ARG A 317 17.20 2.34 0.88
CA ARG A 317 18.49 2.67 0.24
C ARG A 317 18.44 2.46 -1.27
N SER A 318 17.85 1.36 -1.73
CA SER A 318 17.68 1.06 -3.16
C SER A 318 16.78 2.09 -3.83
N MET A 319 15.63 2.42 -3.23
CA MET A 319 14.74 3.47 -3.69
C MET A 319 15.47 4.81 -3.82
N TYR A 320 16.24 5.22 -2.80
CA TYR A 320 17.00 6.46 -2.83
C TYR A 320 18.03 6.48 -3.98
N GLN A 321 18.76 5.37 -4.17
CA GLN A 321 19.74 5.26 -5.25
C GLN A 321 19.10 5.34 -6.63
N GLN A 322 17.95 4.68 -6.84
CA GLN A 322 17.16 4.76 -8.08
C GLN A 322 16.70 6.21 -8.32
N PHE A 323 16.15 6.86 -7.29
CA PHE A 323 15.70 8.25 -7.39
C PHE A 323 16.84 9.20 -7.75
N VAL A 324 17.98 9.14 -7.07
CA VAL A 324 19.15 9.98 -7.36
C VAL A 324 19.70 9.72 -8.77
N ALA A 325 19.73 8.47 -9.22
CA ALA A 325 20.13 8.13 -10.58
C ALA A 325 19.17 8.71 -11.63
N ALA A 326 17.88 8.69 -11.34
CA ALA A 326 16.84 9.25 -12.20
C ALA A 326 16.80 10.79 -12.24
N CYS A 327 17.41 11.45 -11.24
CA CYS A 327 17.56 12.92 -11.21
C CYS A 327 18.72 13.44 -12.07
N LYS A 328 19.64 12.59 -12.48
CA LYS A 328 20.76 12.94 -13.39
C LYS A 328 20.30 12.91 -14.84
#